data_fa9dea0e01a05340058a6caf82e57227
#
_entry.id   fa9dea0e01a05340058a6caf82e57227
#
_cell.length_a   1.000
_cell.length_b   1.000
_cell.length_c   1.000
_cell.angle_alpha   90.00
_cell.angle_beta   90.00
_cell.angle_gamma   90.00
#
_symmetry.space_group_name_H-M   'P 1'
#
loop_
_entity.id
_entity.type
_entity.pdbx_description
1 polymer ?
#
loop_
_entity_poly.entity_id
_entity_poly.type
_entity_poly.pdbx_seq_one_letter_code
_entity_poly.pdbx_strand_id
1 'polypeptide(L)'
;MTLVFGIVAGLIAFAIGDLWYGMIFRDAWIKASGIDMAKVEADRQAGKNGQKEMVISLVIEVLTAVVAIFFIKTLDVSPLHAAGGMGVIAVLASLKNYVFEQRPINLILINESYKLVCYLVVGILALFA
;
A
#
# COMPACT_ATOMS: atom_id res chain seq x y z
N MET A 1 0.47 22.95 -5.29
CA MET A 1 1.53 22.00 -5.68
C MET A 1 1.60 20.77 -4.77
N THR A 2 1.46 20.95 -3.47
CA THR A 2 1.47 19.81 -2.53
C THR A 2 0.39 18.76 -2.89
N LEU A 3 -0.82 19.21 -3.23
CA LEU A 3 -1.89 18.32 -3.64
C LEU A 3 -1.50 17.49 -4.88
N VAL A 4 -0.89 18.14 -5.87
CA VAL A 4 -0.46 17.45 -7.11
C VAL A 4 0.58 16.39 -6.80
N PHE A 5 1.58 16.72 -5.97
CA PHE A 5 2.60 15.74 -5.56
C PHE A 5 2.01 14.61 -4.74
N GLY A 6 1.01 14.89 -3.91
CA GLY A 6 0.30 13.84 -3.17
C GLY A 6 -0.44 12.87 -4.09
N ILE A 7 -1.14 13.41 -5.09
CA ILE A 7 -1.84 12.58 -6.08
C ILE A 7 -0.84 11.73 -6.88
N VAL A 8 0.25 12.34 -7.33
CA VAL A 8 1.30 11.62 -8.07
C VAL A 8 1.91 10.51 -7.20
N ALA A 9 2.19 10.79 -5.94
CA ALA A 9 2.72 9.78 -5.02
C ALA A 9 1.76 8.61 -4.86
N GLY A 10 0.46 8.88 -4.72
CA GLY A 10 -0.54 7.82 -4.64
C GLY A 10 -0.63 6.97 -5.89
N LEU A 11 -0.55 7.60 -7.07
CA LEU A 11 -0.55 6.88 -8.34
C LEU A 11 0.70 6.00 -8.48
N ILE A 12 1.86 6.52 -8.11
CA ILE A 12 3.11 5.75 -8.14
C ILE A 12 3.02 4.56 -7.18
N ALA A 13 2.54 4.80 -5.95
CA ALA A 13 2.38 3.73 -4.96
C ALA A 13 1.43 2.64 -5.47
N PHE A 14 0.34 3.02 -6.11
CA PHE A 14 -0.59 2.05 -6.68
C PHE A 14 0.06 1.24 -7.81
N ALA A 15 0.81 1.89 -8.68
CA ALA A 15 1.53 1.20 -9.76
C ALA A 15 2.58 0.23 -9.20
N ILE A 16 3.30 0.62 -8.15
CA ILE A 16 4.22 -0.27 -7.44
C ILE A 16 3.46 -1.47 -6.86
N GLY A 17 2.25 -1.24 -6.34
CA GLY A 17 1.40 -2.30 -5.83
C GLY A 17 1.04 -3.34 -6.88
N ASP A 18 0.72 -2.90 -8.08
CA ASP A 18 0.46 -3.81 -9.20
C ASP A 18 1.66 -4.70 -9.49
N LEU A 19 2.86 -4.11 -9.51
CA LEU A 19 4.10 -4.86 -9.70
C LEU A 19 4.39 -5.78 -8.52
N TRP A 20 4.17 -5.29 -7.30
CA TRP A 20 4.47 -6.00 -6.06
C TRP A 20 3.65 -7.28 -5.92
N TYR A 21 2.34 -7.15 -6.06
CA TYR A 21 1.40 -8.26 -5.88
C TYR A 21 1.11 -9.01 -7.17
N GLY A 22 1.24 -8.36 -8.32
CA GLY A 22 0.92 -8.96 -9.62
C GLY A 22 2.09 -9.65 -10.30
N MET A 23 3.34 -9.28 -9.95
CA MET A 23 4.54 -9.80 -10.62
C MET A 23 5.60 -10.28 -9.64
N ILE A 24 6.12 -9.40 -8.77
CA ILE A 24 7.29 -9.71 -7.94
C ILE A 24 6.98 -10.78 -6.90
N PHE A 25 5.90 -10.61 -6.14
CA PHE A 25 5.52 -11.49 -5.04
C PHE A 25 4.21 -12.24 -5.30
N ARG A 26 3.78 -12.31 -6.55
CA ARG A 26 2.47 -12.88 -6.89
C ARG A 26 2.28 -14.27 -6.31
N ASP A 27 3.18 -15.20 -6.62
CA ASP A 27 3.04 -16.59 -6.20
C ASP A 27 3.17 -16.73 -4.68
N ALA A 28 4.14 -16.03 -4.10
CA ALA A 28 4.34 -16.03 -2.64
C ALA A 28 3.13 -15.45 -1.90
N TRP A 29 2.55 -14.38 -2.43
CA TRP A 29 1.38 -13.74 -1.84
C TRP A 29 0.13 -14.63 -1.94
N ILE A 30 -0.11 -15.23 -3.11
CA ILE A 30 -1.23 -16.15 -3.31
C ILE A 30 -1.16 -17.31 -2.31
N LYS A 31 0.02 -17.90 -2.16
CA LYS A 31 0.24 -18.99 -1.23
C LYS A 31 0.07 -18.55 0.23
N ALA A 32 0.66 -17.43 0.60
CA ALA A 32 0.65 -16.94 1.98
C ALA A 32 -0.72 -16.41 2.41
N SER A 33 -1.47 -15.79 1.49
CA SER A 33 -2.79 -15.22 1.80
C SER A 33 -3.89 -16.28 1.90
N GLY A 34 -3.65 -17.48 1.37
CA GLY A 34 -4.66 -18.55 1.36
C GLY A 34 -5.79 -18.31 0.36
N ILE A 35 -5.58 -17.48 -0.65
CA ILE A 35 -6.58 -17.20 -1.67
C ILE A 35 -6.89 -18.48 -2.45
N ASP A 36 -8.18 -18.77 -2.61
CA ASP A 36 -8.67 -19.87 -3.44
C ASP A 36 -8.76 -19.39 -4.90
N MET A 37 -7.81 -19.83 -5.72
CA MET A 37 -7.75 -19.44 -7.13
C MET A 37 -8.93 -19.97 -7.94
N ALA A 38 -9.50 -21.10 -7.53
CA ALA A 38 -10.71 -21.64 -8.17
C ALA A 38 -11.90 -20.70 -7.98
N LYS A 39 -12.04 -20.12 -6.78
CA LYS A 39 -13.07 -19.12 -6.48
C LYS A 39 -12.84 -17.85 -7.27
N VAL A 40 -11.59 -17.39 -7.37
CA VAL A 40 -11.25 -16.20 -8.14
C VAL A 40 -11.63 -16.38 -9.62
N GLU A 41 -11.32 -17.53 -10.20
CA GLU A 41 -11.68 -17.84 -11.58
C GLU A 41 -13.20 -17.93 -11.77
N ALA A 42 -13.91 -18.56 -10.82
CA ALA A 42 -15.37 -18.62 -10.86
C ALA A 42 -16.00 -17.23 -10.79
N ASP A 43 -15.49 -16.35 -9.94
CA ASP A 43 -15.95 -14.96 -9.83
C ASP A 43 -15.70 -14.20 -11.13
N ARG A 44 -14.55 -14.42 -11.76
CA ARG A 44 -14.22 -13.78 -13.03
C ARG A 44 -15.17 -14.21 -14.14
N GLN A 45 -15.50 -15.50 -14.23
CA GLN A 45 -16.46 -16.02 -15.21
C GLN A 45 -17.86 -15.51 -14.95
N ALA A 46 -18.21 -15.19 -13.70
CA ALA A 46 -19.48 -14.58 -13.34
C ALA A 46 -19.54 -13.06 -13.57
N GLY A 47 -18.48 -12.47 -14.14
CA GLY A 47 -18.39 -11.03 -14.40
C GLY A 47 -17.83 -10.22 -13.24
N LYS A 48 -17.40 -10.86 -12.16
CA LYS A 48 -16.78 -10.21 -11.01
C LYS A 48 -15.26 -10.23 -11.18
N ASN A 49 -14.72 -9.21 -11.85
CA ASN A 49 -13.31 -9.17 -12.24
C ASN A 49 -12.40 -8.40 -11.26
N GLY A 50 -12.90 -8.02 -10.07
CA GLY A 50 -12.13 -7.26 -9.10
C GLY A 50 -11.92 -5.80 -9.45
N GLN A 51 -12.57 -5.30 -10.50
CA GLN A 51 -12.40 -3.92 -10.96
C GLN A 51 -12.86 -2.91 -9.90
N LYS A 52 -13.95 -3.20 -9.21
CA LYS A 52 -14.47 -2.37 -8.12
C LYS A 52 -13.44 -2.24 -6.99
N GLU A 53 -12.85 -3.35 -6.59
CA GLU A 53 -11.84 -3.41 -5.53
C GLU A 53 -10.59 -2.64 -5.94
N MET A 54 -10.18 -2.72 -7.20
CA MET A 54 -9.03 -1.99 -7.71
C MET A 54 -9.27 -0.48 -7.69
N VAL A 55 -10.46 -0.03 -8.10
CA VAL A 55 -10.80 1.40 -8.08
C VAL A 55 -10.83 1.93 -6.65
N ILE A 56 -11.43 1.17 -5.73
CA ILE A 56 -11.47 1.54 -4.31
C ILE A 56 -10.05 1.62 -3.75
N SER A 57 -9.20 0.65 -4.07
CA SER A 57 -7.80 0.63 -3.63
C SER A 57 -7.02 1.83 -4.16
N LEU A 58 -7.23 2.18 -5.42
CA LEU A 58 -6.60 3.37 -6.02
C LEU A 58 -7.01 4.64 -5.28
N VAL A 59 -8.30 4.81 -5.00
CA VAL A 59 -8.80 5.97 -4.27
C VAL A 59 -8.20 6.03 -2.87
N ILE A 60 -8.17 4.90 -2.16
CA ILE A 60 -7.57 4.84 -0.81
C ILE A 60 -6.09 5.19 -0.87
N GLU A 61 -5.35 4.66 -1.84
CA GLU A 61 -3.93 4.91 -1.99
C GLU A 61 -3.65 6.39 -2.22
N VAL A 62 -4.41 7.02 -3.12
CA VAL A 62 -4.27 8.45 -3.43
C VAL A 62 -4.64 9.30 -2.22
N LEU A 63 -5.75 9.01 -1.55
CA LEU A 63 -6.15 9.74 -0.35
C LEU A 63 -5.11 9.63 0.76
N THR A 64 -4.59 8.43 0.98
CA THR A 64 -3.55 8.20 1.99
C THR A 64 -2.31 9.04 1.68
N ALA A 65 -1.86 9.02 0.43
CA ALA A 65 -0.68 9.79 0.01
C ALA A 65 -0.90 11.29 0.15
N VAL A 66 -2.07 11.78 -0.24
CA VAL A 66 -2.41 13.22 -0.11
C VAL A 66 -2.42 13.66 1.36
N VAL A 67 -3.10 12.90 2.22
CA VAL A 67 -3.15 13.21 3.65
C VAL A 67 -1.73 13.17 4.24
N ALA A 68 -0.96 12.15 3.89
CA ALA A 68 0.39 11.99 4.42
C ALA A 68 1.30 13.14 3.99
N ILE A 69 1.27 13.55 2.72
CA ILE A 69 2.16 14.62 2.24
C ILE A 69 1.81 15.98 2.86
N PHE A 70 0.52 16.27 3.03
CA PHE A 70 0.11 17.49 3.73
C PHE A 70 0.57 17.47 5.18
N PHE A 71 0.46 16.33 5.85
CA PHE A 71 0.93 16.20 7.22
C PHE A 71 2.44 16.40 7.32
N ILE A 72 3.20 15.77 6.41
CA ILE A 72 4.66 15.89 6.37
C ILE A 72 5.07 17.36 6.22
N LYS A 73 4.35 18.12 5.39
CA LYS A 73 4.67 19.53 5.17
C LYS A 73 4.41 20.43 6.39
N THR A 74 3.63 19.96 7.36
CA THR A 74 3.40 20.69 8.62
C THR A 74 4.44 20.39 9.68
N LEU A 75 5.21 19.32 9.53
CA LEU A 75 6.22 18.92 10.51
C LEU A 75 7.54 19.61 10.24
N ASP A 76 8.21 19.99 11.33
CA ASP A 76 9.53 20.65 11.24
C ASP A 76 10.66 19.63 11.29
N VAL A 77 10.55 18.62 10.43
CA VAL A 77 11.56 17.58 10.28
C VAL A 77 11.74 17.26 8.80
N SER A 78 12.82 16.55 8.47
CA SER A 78 13.03 16.08 7.11
C SER A 78 11.85 15.26 6.62
N PRO A 79 11.35 15.51 5.38
CA PRO A 79 10.26 14.69 4.82
C PRO A 79 10.52 13.19 4.85
N LEU A 80 11.74 12.75 4.64
CA LEU A 80 12.09 11.34 4.69
C LEU A 80 12.00 10.78 6.11
N HIS A 81 12.40 11.54 7.12
CA HIS A 81 12.23 11.13 8.53
C HIS A 81 10.76 11.07 8.90
N ALA A 82 9.97 12.07 8.50
CA ALA A 82 8.54 12.08 8.76
C ALA A 82 7.85 10.88 8.11
N ALA A 83 8.14 10.64 6.83
CA ALA A 83 7.57 9.51 6.10
C ALA A 83 7.98 8.16 6.70
N GLY A 84 9.25 8.02 7.06
CA GLY A 84 9.75 6.82 7.73
C GLY A 84 9.05 6.56 9.05
N GLY A 85 8.88 7.58 9.87
CA GLY A 85 8.14 7.48 11.13
C GLY A 85 6.69 7.07 10.94
N MET A 86 6.01 7.69 9.97
CA MET A 86 4.62 7.35 9.63
C MET A 86 4.52 5.89 9.16
N GLY A 87 5.45 5.45 8.32
CA GLY A 87 5.50 4.08 7.85
C GLY A 87 5.69 3.07 8.98
N VAL A 88 6.61 3.36 9.90
CA VAL A 88 6.84 2.50 11.07
C VAL A 88 5.57 2.41 11.93
N ILE A 89 4.93 3.54 12.22
CA ILE A 89 3.68 3.56 12.98
C ILE A 89 2.60 2.73 12.28
N ALA A 90 2.47 2.90 10.96
CA ALA A 90 1.48 2.17 10.18
C ALA A 90 1.73 0.65 10.22
N VAL A 91 2.99 0.23 10.12
CA VAL A 91 3.37 -1.19 10.24
C VAL A 91 3.03 -1.71 11.62
N LEU A 92 3.46 -1.03 12.68
CA LEU A 92 3.20 -1.45 14.05
C LEU A 92 1.70 -1.56 14.34
N ALA A 93 0.90 -0.59 13.85
CA ALA A 93 -0.54 -0.61 14.02
C ALA A 93 -1.20 -1.82 13.35
N SER A 94 -0.65 -2.27 12.22
CA SER A 94 -1.17 -3.41 11.48
C SER A 94 -0.78 -4.76 12.08
N LEU A 95 0.40 -4.85 12.73
CA LEU A 95 0.91 -6.13 13.25
C LEU A 95 -0.04 -6.78 14.23
N LYS A 96 -0.72 -6.00 15.05
CA LYS A 96 -1.68 -6.50 16.03
C LYS A 96 -2.79 -7.33 15.35
N ASN A 97 -3.32 -6.85 14.23
CA ASN A 97 -4.35 -7.55 13.49
C ASN A 97 -3.85 -8.89 12.94
N TYR A 98 -2.63 -8.92 12.42
CA TYR A 98 -2.02 -10.16 11.92
C TYR A 98 -1.87 -11.20 13.02
N VAL A 99 -1.49 -10.77 14.23
CA VAL A 99 -1.34 -11.68 15.37
C VAL A 99 -2.69 -12.32 15.72
N PHE A 100 -3.74 -11.52 15.82
CA PHE A 100 -5.08 -12.03 16.15
C PHE A 100 -5.65 -12.93 15.04
N GLU A 101 -5.37 -12.60 13.79
CA GLU A 101 -5.82 -13.39 12.64
C GLU A 101 -4.94 -14.61 12.38
N GLN A 102 -3.83 -14.76 13.11
CA GLN A 102 -2.86 -15.87 12.96
C GLN A 102 -2.35 -15.98 11.51
N ARG A 103 -2.06 -14.82 10.89
CA ARG A 103 -1.57 -14.80 9.52
C ARG A 103 -0.10 -15.24 9.45
N PRO A 104 0.30 -15.90 8.35
CA PRO A 104 1.69 -16.36 8.20
C PRO A 104 2.66 -15.18 8.07
N ILE A 105 3.89 -15.38 8.56
CA ILE A 105 4.93 -14.36 8.53
C ILE A 105 5.24 -13.89 7.11
N ASN A 106 5.18 -14.78 6.13
CA ASN A 106 5.44 -14.42 4.73
C ASN A 106 4.45 -13.38 4.22
N LEU A 107 3.16 -13.52 4.57
CA LEU A 107 2.15 -12.53 4.21
C LEU A 107 2.43 -11.18 4.84
N ILE A 108 2.80 -11.18 6.13
CA ILE A 108 3.13 -9.95 6.86
C ILE A 108 4.30 -9.23 6.21
N LEU A 109 5.36 -9.97 5.87
CA LEU A 109 6.54 -9.39 5.23
C LEU A 109 6.21 -8.77 3.88
N ILE A 110 5.41 -9.44 3.05
CA ILE A 110 5.02 -8.93 1.74
C ILE A 110 4.19 -7.65 1.88
N ASN A 111 3.16 -7.67 2.71
CA ASN A 111 2.24 -6.54 2.86
C ASN A 111 2.90 -5.34 3.52
N GLU A 112 3.68 -5.57 4.57
CA GLU A 112 4.25 -4.47 5.36
C GLU A 112 5.47 -3.85 4.68
N SER A 113 6.26 -4.64 3.94
CA SER A 113 7.34 -4.06 3.14
C SER A 113 6.79 -3.17 2.02
N TYR A 114 5.70 -3.57 1.39
CA TYR A 114 5.02 -2.71 0.41
C TYR A 114 4.56 -1.40 1.05
N LYS A 115 3.97 -1.48 2.24
CA LYS A 115 3.51 -0.29 2.97
C LYS A 115 4.65 0.68 3.23
N LEU A 116 5.80 0.18 3.68
CA LEU A 116 6.99 1.02 3.89
C LEU A 116 7.46 1.69 2.60
N VAL A 117 7.41 0.96 1.47
CA VAL A 117 7.76 1.53 0.17
C VAL A 117 6.80 2.65 -0.21
N CYS A 118 5.50 2.49 0.05
CA CYS A 118 4.51 3.54 -0.23
C CYS A 118 4.81 4.82 0.54
N TYR A 119 5.10 4.72 1.84
CA TYR A 119 5.47 5.90 2.65
C TYR A 119 6.78 6.52 2.19
N LEU A 120 7.74 5.70 1.76
CA LEU A 120 8.99 6.21 1.21
C LEU A 120 8.73 7.02 -0.06
N VAL A 121 7.86 6.56 -0.95
CA VAL A 121 7.47 7.30 -2.16
C VAL A 121 6.89 8.66 -1.78
N VAL A 122 5.98 8.70 -0.81
CA VAL A 122 5.40 9.95 -0.32
C VAL A 122 6.48 10.88 0.21
N GLY A 123 7.42 10.35 0.99
CA GLY A 123 8.53 11.13 1.54
C GLY A 123 9.42 11.74 0.45
N ILE A 124 9.73 10.96 -0.58
CA ILE A 124 10.52 11.43 -1.71
C ILE A 124 9.80 12.55 -2.46
N LEU A 125 8.52 12.35 -2.77
CA LEU A 125 7.72 13.37 -3.45
C LEU A 125 7.58 14.63 -2.59
N ALA A 126 7.52 14.50 -1.28
CA ALA A 126 7.44 15.63 -0.35
C ALA A 126 8.69 16.51 -0.39
N LEU A 127 9.84 15.96 -0.76
CA LEU A 127 11.07 16.73 -0.92
C LEU A 127 10.93 17.79 -2.01
N PHE A 128 10.10 17.55 -3.01
CA PHE A 128 9.90 18.44 -4.15
C PHE A 128 8.62 19.26 -4.06
N ALA A 129 7.80 18.97 -3.09
CA ALA A 129 6.50 19.65 -2.92
C ALA A 129 6.58 21.04 -2.29
#